data_7a2ac09df448cc2eafea2b6422508c87
#
_entry.id   7a2ac09df448cc2eafea2b6422508c87
#
_cell.length_a   1.000
_cell.length_b   1.000
_cell.length_c   1.000
_cell.angle_alpha   90.00
_cell.angle_beta   90.00
_cell.angle_gamma   90.00
#
_symmetry.space_group_name_H-M   'P 1'
#
loop_
_entity.id
_entity.type
_entity.pdbx_description
1 polymer ?
#
loop_
_entity_poly.entity_id
_entity_poly.type
_entity_poly.pdbx_seq_one_letter_code
_entity_poly.pdbx_strand_id
1 'polypeptide(L)'
;MRKRAILFGLFLLPSIVTFALNNSDAQWIDKVANFYGERAGKRVAAWRNVVTESAELSELEKLSAVNNFFNQLYFVNDIDLWGKKDYWATPLEFLGSAAGDCEDFSIAKYFTLRELGIDDKKLRLVYVKAIKLNQFHMVVAYYPSPSSEPVLLDNIDPEIKQASKRRDLLPVYSFNGSRLWLMKERGRGELAGNSSRLGLWNDLRARMGSVKLNRPIKNYDG
;
A
#
# COMPACT_ATOMS: atom_id res chain seq x y z
N MET A 1 -70.54 -1.98 -11.41
CA MET A 1 -69.44 -1.00 -11.58
C MET A 1 -68.22 -1.49 -10.79
N ARG A 2 -67.18 -2.05 -11.44
CA ARG A 2 -65.97 -2.57 -10.77
C ARG A 2 -64.93 -1.43 -10.77
N LYS A 3 -64.52 -0.96 -9.56
CA LYS A 3 -63.45 0.01 -9.38
C LYS A 3 -62.10 -0.73 -9.53
N ARG A 4 -61.32 -0.36 -10.55
CA ARG A 4 -59.91 -0.82 -10.71
C ARG A 4 -59.05 0.06 -9.81
N ALA A 5 -58.36 -0.57 -8.82
CA ALA A 5 -57.31 0.06 -8.05
C ALA A 5 -56.02 0.03 -8.89
N ILE A 6 -55.46 1.19 -9.14
CA ILE A 6 -54.13 1.35 -9.77
C ILE A 6 -53.11 1.34 -8.64
N LEU A 7 -52.32 0.28 -8.58
CA LEU A 7 -51.13 0.19 -7.68
C LEU A 7 -49.98 0.99 -8.29
N PHE A 8 -49.65 2.14 -7.68
CA PHE A 8 -48.44 2.87 -7.98
C PHE A 8 -47.24 2.14 -7.30
N GLY A 9 -46.48 1.44 -8.08
CA GLY A 9 -45.19 0.88 -7.63
C GLY A 9 -44.17 2.01 -7.42
N LEU A 10 -43.81 2.24 -6.16
CA LEU A 10 -42.70 3.14 -5.80
C LEU A 10 -41.40 2.47 -6.20
N PHE A 11 -40.79 2.85 -7.32
CA PHE A 11 -39.44 2.50 -7.69
C PHE A 11 -38.48 3.27 -6.78
N LEU A 12 -37.93 2.63 -5.75
CA LEU A 12 -36.79 3.12 -5.01
C LEU A 12 -35.55 3.01 -5.92
N LEU A 13 -35.16 4.15 -6.51
CA LEU A 13 -33.84 4.27 -7.15
C LEU A 13 -32.77 4.14 -6.07
N PRO A 14 -31.76 3.30 -6.26
CA PRO A 14 -30.62 3.24 -5.33
C PRO A 14 -29.93 4.61 -5.35
N SER A 15 -29.82 5.24 -4.19
CA SER A 15 -29.03 6.45 -4.01
C SER A 15 -27.57 6.10 -4.27
N ILE A 16 -27.02 6.53 -5.40
CA ILE A 16 -25.58 6.48 -5.63
C ILE A 16 -24.96 7.50 -4.68
N VAL A 17 -24.40 7.03 -3.57
CA VAL A 17 -23.60 7.85 -2.68
C VAL A 17 -22.28 8.13 -3.41
N THR A 18 -22.21 9.25 -4.11
CA THR A 18 -20.93 9.77 -4.64
C THR A 18 -20.18 10.39 -3.47
N PHE A 19 -19.16 9.70 -2.98
CA PHE A 19 -18.20 10.29 -2.06
C PHE A 19 -17.42 11.37 -2.81
N ALA A 20 -17.54 12.62 -2.38
CA ALA A 20 -16.75 13.71 -2.93
C ALA A 20 -15.30 13.55 -2.47
N LEU A 21 -14.38 13.49 -3.44
CA LEU A 21 -12.94 13.60 -3.17
C LEU A 21 -12.65 14.90 -2.40
N ASN A 22 -11.81 14.85 -1.38
CA ASN A 22 -11.41 16.06 -0.69
C ASN A 22 -10.45 16.90 -1.55
N ASN A 23 -10.23 18.18 -1.19
CA ASN A 23 -9.38 19.07 -1.98
C ASN A 23 -7.94 18.59 -2.16
N SER A 24 -7.38 17.85 -1.19
CA SER A 24 -6.04 17.28 -1.30
C SER A 24 -5.99 16.10 -2.27
N ASP A 25 -7.03 15.28 -2.31
CA ASP A 25 -7.13 14.17 -3.26
C ASP A 25 -7.18 14.67 -4.70
N ALA A 26 -7.99 15.69 -4.98
CA ALA A 26 -8.07 16.33 -6.30
C ALA A 26 -6.69 16.90 -6.71
N GLN A 27 -5.99 17.58 -5.81
CA GLN A 27 -4.65 18.10 -6.07
C GLN A 27 -3.62 17.00 -6.39
N TRP A 28 -3.68 15.86 -5.71
CA TRP A 28 -2.79 14.73 -5.99
C TRP A 28 -3.09 14.10 -7.35
N ILE A 29 -4.37 13.91 -7.67
CA ILE A 29 -4.82 13.41 -8.98
C ILE A 29 -4.31 14.30 -10.10
N ASP A 30 -4.56 15.61 -10.01
CA ASP A 30 -4.14 16.58 -11.03
C ASP A 30 -2.61 16.65 -11.14
N LYS A 31 -1.90 16.68 -10.00
CA LYS A 31 -0.43 16.73 -9.99
C LYS A 31 0.18 15.49 -10.66
N VAL A 32 -0.34 14.31 -10.36
CA VAL A 32 0.16 13.06 -10.94
C VAL A 32 -0.23 12.95 -12.41
N ALA A 33 -1.45 13.35 -12.79
CA ALA A 33 -1.88 13.39 -14.19
C ALA A 33 -1.01 14.33 -15.04
N ASN A 34 -0.73 15.52 -14.53
CA ASN A 34 0.14 16.49 -15.22
C ASN A 34 1.60 16.02 -15.35
N PHE A 35 2.09 15.24 -14.37
CA PHE A 35 3.48 14.79 -14.35
C PHE A 35 3.73 13.47 -15.08
N TYR A 36 2.84 12.48 -14.92
CA TYR A 36 3.00 11.13 -15.49
C TYR A 36 2.01 10.82 -16.63
N GLY A 37 0.94 11.59 -16.79
CA GLY A 37 -0.11 11.39 -17.77
C GLY A 37 -1.47 11.01 -17.16
N GLU A 38 -2.54 11.11 -17.98
CA GLU A 38 -3.93 10.91 -17.53
C GLU A 38 -4.19 9.53 -16.88
N ARG A 39 -3.58 8.46 -17.41
CA ARG A 39 -3.72 7.12 -16.84
C ARG A 39 -3.22 7.05 -15.40
N ALA A 40 -2.11 7.72 -15.12
CA ALA A 40 -1.55 7.84 -13.77
C ALA A 40 -2.50 8.59 -12.84
N GLY A 41 -3.09 9.69 -13.29
CA GLY A 41 -4.13 10.40 -12.53
C GLY A 41 -5.33 9.50 -12.21
N LYS A 42 -5.80 8.70 -13.17
CA LYS A 42 -6.89 7.73 -12.95
C LYS A 42 -6.53 6.65 -11.91
N ARG A 43 -5.27 6.20 -11.86
CA ARG A 43 -4.81 5.26 -10.82
C ARG A 43 -4.83 5.90 -9.43
N VAL A 44 -4.40 7.16 -9.32
CA VAL A 44 -4.51 7.89 -8.04
C VAL A 44 -5.97 8.06 -7.64
N ALA A 45 -6.86 8.41 -8.56
CA ALA A 45 -8.29 8.49 -8.29
C ALA A 45 -8.87 7.15 -7.81
N ALA A 46 -8.53 6.04 -8.46
CA ALA A 46 -8.93 4.70 -8.04
C ALA A 46 -8.39 4.35 -6.64
N TRP A 47 -7.14 4.70 -6.32
CA TRP A 47 -6.59 4.56 -4.98
C TRP A 47 -7.37 5.36 -3.94
N ARG A 48 -7.73 6.63 -4.23
CA ARG A 48 -8.53 7.46 -3.32
C ARG A 48 -9.93 6.88 -3.09
N ASN A 49 -10.53 6.29 -4.12
CA ASN A 49 -11.79 5.56 -3.97
C ASN A 49 -11.64 4.37 -3.02
N VAL A 50 -10.57 3.56 -3.17
CA VAL A 50 -10.30 2.45 -2.22
C VAL A 50 -10.19 2.96 -0.79
N VAL A 51 -9.49 4.08 -0.55
CA VAL A 51 -9.38 4.68 0.78
C VAL A 51 -10.75 5.09 1.32
N THR A 52 -11.55 5.77 0.50
CA THR A 52 -12.88 6.25 0.90
C THR A 52 -13.84 5.09 1.18
N GLU A 53 -13.90 4.11 0.29
CA GLU A 53 -14.80 2.95 0.41
C GLU A 53 -14.40 2.02 1.57
N SER A 54 -13.10 2.01 1.93
CA SER A 54 -12.60 1.17 3.01
C SER A 54 -12.62 1.85 4.39
N ALA A 55 -12.98 3.14 4.49
CA ALA A 55 -12.85 3.91 5.73
C ALA A 55 -13.53 3.25 6.93
N GLU A 56 -14.75 2.73 6.74
CA GLU A 56 -15.58 2.12 7.80
C GLU A 56 -15.46 0.59 7.87
N LEU A 57 -14.63 -0.02 7.05
CA LEU A 57 -14.43 -1.48 7.07
C LEU A 57 -13.64 -1.92 8.30
N SER A 58 -13.75 -3.20 8.64
CA SER A 58 -12.88 -3.83 9.64
C SER A 58 -11.40 -3.79 9.22
N GLU A 59 -10.47 -3.89 10.17
CA GLU A 59 -9.04 -3.89 9.85
C GLU A 59 -8.66 -4.98 8.83
N LEU A 60 -9.21 -6.18 8.93
CA LEU A 60 -8.92 -7.28 8.00
C LEU A 60 -9.46 -7.02 6.58
N GLU A 61 -10.63 -6.42 6.46
CA GLU A 61 -11.16 -6.01 5.16
C GLU A 61 -10.33 -4.89 4.55
N LYS A 62 -9.86 -3.91 5.35
CA LYS A 62 -8.89 -2.88 4.93
C LYS A 62 -7.60 -3.48 4.40
N LEU A 63 -7.04 -4.48 5.11
CA LEU A 63 -5.85 -5.20 4.63
C LEU A 63 -6.09 -5.82 3.25
N SER A 64 -7.23 -6.50 3.07
CA SER A 64 -7.58 -7.17 1.82
C SER A 64 -7.78 -6.18 0.68
N ALA A 65 -8.54 -5.10 0.89
CA ALA A 65 -8.78 -4.06 -0.12
C ALA A 65 -7.46 -3.41 -0.59
N VAL A 66 -6.60 -3.02 0.35
CA VAL A 66 -5.32 -2.37 0.06
C VAL A 66 -4.35 -3.33 -0.63
N ASN A 67 -4.25 -4.58 -0.15
CA ASN A 67 -3.38 -5.58 -0.76
C ASN A 67 -3.80 -5.88 -2.20
N ASN A 68 -5.08 -6.11 -2.43
CA ASN A 68 -5.63 -6.42 -3.75
C ASN A 68 -5.45 -5.25 -4.73
N PHE A 69 -5.62 -4.01 -4.27
CA PHE A 69 -5.44 -2.84 -5.12
C PHE A 69 -4.00 -2.70 -5.61
N PHE A 70 -3.02 -2.66 -4.71
CA PHE A 70 -1.63 -2.46 -5.11
C PHE A 70 -1.06 -3.66 -5.87
N ASN A 71 -1.48 -4.88 -5.59
CA ASN A 71 -1.01 -6.07 -6.32
C ASN A 71 -1.45 -6.12 -7.80
N GLN A 72 -2.22 -5.16 -8.29
CA GLN A 72 -2.54 -5.02 -9.72
C GLN A 72 -1.44 -4.27 -10.51
N LEU A 73 -0.49 -3.63 -9.83
CA LEU A 73 0.59 -2.89 -10.47
C LEU A 73 1.70 -3.84 -10.95
N TYR A 74 2.55 -3.35 -11.86
CA TYR A 74 3.63 -4.16 -12.42
C TYR A 74 4.83 -4.22 -11.48
N PHE A 75 5.41 -5.42 -11.35
CA PHE A 75 6.71 -5.57 -10.69
C PHE A 75 7.84 -5.23 -11.67
N VAL A 76 8.67 -4.25 -11.31
CA VAL A 76 9.84 -3.84 -12.09
C VAL A 76 10.95 -3.45 -11.11
N ASN A 77 12.17 -3.97 -11.32
CA ASN A 77 13.30 -3.62 -10.48
C ASN A 77 13.68 -2.14 -10.64
N ASP A 78 14.18 -1.54 -9.60
CA ASP A 78 14.61 -0.14 -9.54
C ASP A 78 15.61 0.26 -10.61
N ILE A 79 16.55 -0.62 -10.92
CA ILE A 79 17.56 -0.35 -11.96
C ILE A 79 16.92 -0.17 -13.33
N ASP A 80 15.84 -0.90 -13.62
CA ASP A 80 15.12 -0.84 -14.89
C ASP A 80 14.10 0.30 -14.92
N LEU A 81 13.53 0.65 -13.74
CA LEU A 81 12.49 1.66 -13.65
C LEU A 81 13.08 3.06 -13.40
N TRP A 82 14.01 3.17 -12.45
CA TRP A 82 14.54 4.45 -11.97
C TRP A 82 16.01 4.71 -12.38
N GLY A 83 16.70 3.70 -12.94
CA GLY A 83 18.14 3.75 -13.21
C GLY A 83 18.99 3.78 -11.95
N LYS A 84 18.45 3.35 -10.81
CA LYS A 84 19.11 3.32 -9.51
C LYS A 84 19.14 1.89 -9.00
N LYS A 85 20.11 1.58 -8.14
CA LYS A 85 20.20 0.24 -7.53
C LYS A 85 19.12 -0.02 -6.46
N ASP A 86 18.69 1.05 -5.80
CA ASP A 86 17.74 1.02 -4.69
C ASP A 86 17.06 2.39 -4.61
N TYR A 87 15.75 2.44 -4.78
CA TYR A 87 14.95 3.67 -4.80
C TYR A 87 13.56 3.39 -4.25
N TRP A 88 13.26 3.87 -3.07
CA TRP A 88 11.95 3.72 -2.45
C TRP A 88 11.00 4.78 -2.96
N ALA A 89 10.12 4.43 -3.89
CA ALA A 89 9.13 5.34 -4.44
C ALA A 89 8.08 5.75 -3.40
N THR A 90 7.62 7.00 -3.48
CA THR A 90 6.42 7.40 -2.74
C THR A 90 5.18 6.72 -3.34
N PRO A 91 4.06 6.57 -2.60
CA PRO A 91 2.83 6.01 -3.16
C PRO A 91 2.38 6.72 -4.44
N LEU A 92 2.58 8.05 -4.55
CA LEU A 92 2.23 8.81 -5.74
C LEU A 92 3.19 8.53 -6.91
N GLU A 93 4.48 8.32 -6.67
CA GLU A 93 5.44 7.91 -7.68
C GLU A 93 5.16 6.49 -8.17
N PHE A 94 4.87 5.56 -7.26
CA PHE A 94 4.52 4.18 -7.59
C PHE A 94 3.23 4.09 -8.43
N LEU A 95 2.17 4.82 -8.04
CA LEU A 95 0.96 4.93 -8.84
C LEU A 95 1.21 5.68 -10.15
N GLY A 96 2.09 6.67 -10.13
CA GLY A 96 2.49 7.45 -11.30
C GLY A 96 3.17 6.61 -12.36
N SER A 97 4.15 5.80 -11.97
CA SER A 97 4.91 4.92 -12.87
C SER A 97 4.17 3.64 -13.28
N ALA A 98 3.06 3.28 -12.64
CA ALA A 98 2.35 2.01 -12.75
C ALA A 98 3.18 0.77 -12.36
N ALA A 99 4.41 0.95 -11.91
CA ALA A 99 5.36 -0.12 -11.65
C ALA A 99 6.28 0.23 -10.48
N GLY A 100 6.82 -0.80 -9.84
CA GLY A 100 7.82 -0.69 -8.77
C GLY A 100 8.28 -2.06 -8.31
N ASP A 101 9.21 -2.10 -7.37
CA ASP A 101 9.67 -3.35 -6.77
C ASP A 101 9.01 -3.62 -5.39
N CYS A 102 9.52 -4.59 -4.66
CA CYS A 102 8.87 -5.07 -3.43
C CYS A 102 8.74 -3.99 -2.35
N GLU A 103 9.70 -3.07 -2.27
CA GLU A 103 9.67 -1.96 -1.33
C GLU A 103 8.52 -1.00 -1.65
N ASP A 104 8.33 -0.67 -2.93
CA ASP A 104 7.28 0.25 -3.38
C ASP A 104 5.87 -0.30 -3.08
N PHE A 105 5.64 -1.59 -3.35
CA PHE A 105 4.40 -2.27 -2.97
C PHE A 105 4.16 -2.21 -1.47
N SER A 106 5.18 -2.53 -0.69
CA SER A 106 5.08 -2.59 0.77
C SER A 106 4.87 -1.21 1.39
N ILE A 107 5.61 -0.21 0.93
CA ILE A 107 5.52 1.19 1.36
C ILE A 107 4.12 1.75 1.06
N ALA A 108 3.63 1.56 -0.17
CA ALA A 108 2.31 2.05 -0.56
C ALA A 108 1.18 1.41 0.26
N LYS A 109 1.24 0.10 0.48
CA LYS A 109 0.30 -0.62 1.38
C LYS A 109 0.37 -0.08 2.80
N TYR A 110 1.58 0.06 3.36
CA TYR A 110 1.77 0.54 4.73
C TYR A 110 1.17 1.94 4.94
N PHE A 111 1.50 2.91 4.08
CA PHE A 111 0.99 4.27 4.24
C PHE A 111 -0.52 4.36 4.02
N THR A 112 -1.08 3.60 3.07
CA THR A 112 -2.53 3.54 2.86
C THR A 112 -3.26 2.95 4.06
N LEU A 113 -2.73 1.89 4.67
CA LEU A 113 -3.30 1.31 5.88
C LEU A 113 -3.21 2.26 7.08
N ARG A 114 -2.11 3.03 7.18
CA ARG A 114 -1.97 4.10 8.18
C ARG A 114 -3.03 5.19 7.99
N GLU A 115 -3.27 5.62 6.76
CA GLU A 115 -4.31 6.60 6.42
C GLU A 115 -5.71 6.08 6.75
N LEU A 116 -5.98 4.80 6.53
CA LEU A 116 -7.22 4.12 6.91
C LEU A 116 -7.40 3.92 8.43
N GLY A 117 -6.50 4.48 9.25
CA GLY A 117 -6.61 4.51 10.70
C GLY A 117 -6.01 3.30 11.43
N ILE A 118 -5.33 2.37 10.75
CA ILE A 118 -4.63 1.28 11.43
C ILE A 118 -3.44 1.85 12.20
N ASP A 119 -3.36 1.55 13.50
CA ASP A 119 -2.31 2.05 14.38
C ASP A 119 -0.92 1.60 13.90
N ASP A 120 0.05 2.55 13.90
CA ASP A 120 1.45 2.28 13.54
C ASP A 120 2.07 1.12 14.34
N LYS A 121 1.66 0.92 15.58
CA LYS A 121 2.11 -0.17 16.45
C LYS A 121 1.69 -1.55 15.94
N LYS A 122 0.64 -1.62 15.11
CA LYS A 122 0.14 -2.85 14.49
C LYS A 122 0.80 -3.16 13.15
N LEU A 123 1.54 -2.22 12.56
CA LEU A 123 2.13 -2.37 11.23
C LEU A 123 3.65 -2.37 11.29
N ARG A 124 4.28 -3.21 10.48
CA ARG A 124 5.72 -3.18 10.22
C ARG A 124 6.01 -3.47 8.76
N LEU A 125 6.94 -2.74 8.20
CA LEU A 125 7.66 -3.11 7.00
C LEU A 125 8.74 -4.12 7.41
N VAL A 126 8.76 -5.29 6.81
CA VAL A 126 9.67 -6.38 7.17
C VAL A 126 10.55 -6.72 6.00
N TYR A 127 11.86 -6.52 6.17
CA TYR A 127 12.87 -6.94 5.22
C TYR A 127 13.19 -8.41 5.47
N VAL A 128 13.03 -9.21 4.44
CA VAL A 128 13.15 -10.67 4.52
C VAL A 128 14.10 -11.20 3.44
N LYS A 129 14.66 -12.37 3.65
CA LYS A 129 15.27 -13.17 2.59
C LYS A 129 14.22 -14.14 2.05
N ALA A 130 13.83 -13.99 0.78
CA ALA A 130 12.99 -14.94 0.07
C ALA A 130 13.87 -16.14 -0.35
N ILE A 131 13.75 -17.25 0.39
CA ILE A 131 14.70 -18.38 0.32
C ILE A 131 14.68 -19.02 -1.07
N LYS A 132 13.49 -19.28 -1.62
CA LYS A 132 13.33 -19.92 -2.93
C LYS A 132 13.86 -19.08 -4.09
N LEU A 133 13.72 -17.77 -3.99
CA LEU A 133 14.19 -16.81 -5.00
C LEU A 133 15.65 -16.40 -4.79
N ASN A 134 16.22 -16.77 -3.64
CA ASN A 134 17.57 -16.37 -3.21
C ASN A 134 17.82 -14.86 -3.25
N GLN A 135 16.81 -14.02 -3.02
CA GLN A 135 16.89 -12.55 -3.05
C GLN A 135 16.29 -11.93 -1.80
N PHE A 136 16.66 -10.69 -1.52
CA PHE A 136 16.00 -9.90 -0.49
C PHE A 136 14.64 -9.42 -0.99
N HIS A 137 13.72 -9.22 -0.05
CA HIS A 137 12.34 -8.88 -0.33
C HIS A 137 11.74 -8.07 0.82
N MET A 138 10.68 -7.31 0.57
CA MET A 138 9.98 -6.57 1.60
C MET A 138 8.50 -6.93 1.60
N VAL A 139 7.93 -7.07 2.80
CA VAL A 139 6.50 -7.33 3.01
C VAL A 139 5.94 -6.44 4.12
N VAL A 140 4.63 -6.28 4.18
CA VAL A 140 3.96 -5.65 5.32
C VAL A 140 3.49 -6.73 6.28
N ALA A 141 3.82 -6.59 7.56
CA ALA A 141 3.31 -7.42 8.64
C ALA A 141 2.28 -6.62 9.47
N TYR A 142 1.10 -7.18 9.63
CA TYR A 142 0.04 -6.64 10.48
C TYR A 142 -0.15 -7.53 11.71
N TYR A 143 -0.07 -6.91 12.88
CA TYR A 143 -0.24 -7.52 14.21
C TYR A 143 -1.59 -7.11 14.80
N PRO A 144 -2.61 -7.99 14.88
CA PRO A 144 -3.90 -7.65 15.50
C PRO A 144 -3.76 -7.12 16.93
N SER A 145 -2.82 -7.71 17.69
CA SER A 145 -2.40 -7.24 19.01
C SER A 145 -0.88 -7.39 19.18
N PRO A 146 -0.25 -6.74 20.18
CA PRO A 146 1.19 -6.84 20.40
C PRO A 146 1.71 -8.26 20.59
N SER A 147 0.86 -9.18 21.04
CA SER A 147 1.22 -10.58 21.29
C SER A 147 0.82 -11.53 20.16
N SER A 148 0.05 -11.10 19.20
CA SER A 148 -0.44 -11.94 18.11
C SER A 148 0.66 -12.29 17.12
N GLU A 149 0.51 -13.42 16.47
CA GLU A 149 1.21 -13.73 15.24
C GLU A 149 0.71 -12.79 14.13
N PRO A 150 1.62 -12.17 13.36
CA PRO A 150 1.20 -11.28 12.28
C PRO A 150 0.71 -12.05 11.07
N VAL A 151 -0.16 -11.39 10.29
CA VAL A 151 -0.42 -11.76 8.90
C VAL A 151 0.43 -10.89 7.99
N LEU A 152 0.83 -11.45 6.83
CA LEU A 152 1.71 -10.79 5.86
C LEU A 152 0.94 -10.42 4.61
N LEU A 153 1.16 -9.18 4.14
CA LEU A 153 0.74 -8.68 2.83
C LEU A 153 1.96 -8.63 1.94
N ASP A 154 1.85 -9.28 0.78
CA ASP A 154 2.96 -9.50 -0.13
C ASP A 154 2.50 -9.23 -1.58
N ASN A 155 3.42 -8.93 -2.49
CA ASN A 155 3.16 -8.83 -3.91
C ASN A 155 3.53 -10.10 -4.68
N ILE A 156 4.39 -10.97 -4.13
CA ILE A 156 4.75 -12.27 -4.72
C ILE A 156 3.67 -13.31 -4.42
N ASP A 157 3.20 -13.37 -3.18
CA ASP A 157 2.08 -14.23 -2.78
C ASP A 157 0.91 -13.32 -2.35
N PRO A 158 -0.09 -13.12 -3.22
CA PRO A 158 -1.16 -12.16 -2.98
C PRO A 158 -2.11 -12.57 -1.85
N GLU A 159 -2.08 -13.84 -1.42
CA GLU A 159 -2.89 -14.31 -0.31
C GLU A 159 -2.34 -13.82 1.03
N ILE A 160 -3.18 -13.17 1.83
CA ILE A 160 -2.80 -12.71 3.18
C ILE A 160 -2.71 -13.93 4.10
N LYS A 161 -1.50 -14.26 4.56
CA LYS A 161 -1.18 -15.46 5.35
C LYS A 161 -0.53 -15.10 6.68
N GLN A 162 -0.74 -15.96 7.67
CA GLN A 162 0.04 -15.93 8.90
C GLN A 162 1.53 -16.13 8.61
N ALA A 163 2.39 -15.46 9.36
CA ALA A 163 3.83 -15.52 9.18
C ALA A 163 4.37 -16.97 9.30
N SER A 164 3.81 -17.81 10.17
CA SER A 164 4.17 -19.22 10.29
C SER A 164 3.90 -20.06 9.04
N LYS A 165 3.01 -19.59 8.16
CA LYS A 165 2.71 -20.23 6.86
C LYS A 165 3.67 -19.79 5.74
N ARG A 166 4.43 -18.73 5.96
CA ARG A 166 5.41 -18.18 5.00
C ARG A 166 6.83 -18.63 5.38
N ARG A 167 7.04 -19.95 5.34
CA ARG A 167 8.35 -20.58 5.63
C ARG A 167 9.40 -20.30 4.55
N ASP A 168 8.99 -19.79 3.42
CA ASP A 168 9.82 -19.30 2.32
C ASP A 168 10.50 -17.95 2.62
N LEU A 169 10.05 -17.23 3.66
CA LEU A 169 10.58 -15.94 4.06
C LEU A 169 11.36 -16.02 5.39
N LEU A 170 12.60 -15.56 5.37
CA LEU A 170 13.43 -15.44 6.57
C LEU A 170 13.57 -13.96 6.94
N PRO A 171 12.97 -13.50 8.05
CA PRO A 171 13.02 -12.08 8.42
C PRO A 171 14.42 -11.68 8.89
N VAL A 172 14.87 -10.49 8.48
CA VAL A 172 16.19 -9.91 8.79
C VAL A 172 16.05 -8.74 9.77
N TYR A 173 15.25 -7.74 9.38
CA TYR A 173 14.87 -6.63 10.25
C TYR A 173 13.45 -6.15 9.90
N SER A 174 12.86 -5.36 10.79
CA SER A 174 11.58 -4.71 10.54
C SER A 174 11.58 -3.30 11.10
N PHE A 175 10.74 -2.43 10.54
CA PHE A 175 10.59 -1.06 11.00
C PHE A 175 9.16 -0.55 10.74
N ASN A 176 8.84 0.57 11.37
CA ASN A 176 7.62 1.34 11.09
C ASN A 176 7.91 2.84 11.14
N GLY A 177 6.91 3.68 11.30
CA GLY A 177 7.07 5.14 11.34
C GLY A 177 8.09 5.65 12.34
N SER A 178 8.32 4.94 13.44
CA SER A 178 9.15 5.41 14.55
C SER A 178 10.25 4.46 15.00
N ARG A 179 10.11 3.15 14.83
CA ARG A 179 10.96 2.14 15.46
C ARG A 179 11.59 1.20 14.45
N LEU A 180 12.75 0.65 14.82
CA LEU A 180 13.50 -0.36 14.09
C LEU A 180 13.77 -1.56 15.00
N TRP A 181 13.54 -2.78 14.50
CA TRP A 181 13.81 -4.05 15.19
C TRP A 181 14.71 -4.92 14.34
N LEU A 182 15.73 -5.52 14.96
CA LEU A 182 16.50 -6.60 14.36
C LEU A 182 15.85 -7.94 14.70
N MET A 183 15.66 -8.77 13.70
CA MET A 183 15.06 -10.09 13.91
C MET A 183 16.13 -11.04 14.41
N LYS A 184 15.92 -11.61 15.61
CA LYS A 184 16.68 -12.74 16.13
C LYS A 184 15.86 -14.01 15.89
N GLU A 185 16.53 -15.11 15.55
CA GLU A 185 16.00 -16.44 15.23
C GLU A 185 14.49 -16.64 15.57
N ARG A 186 13.62 -16.59 14.53
CA ARG A 186 12.17 -16.88 14.60
C ARG A 186 11.35 -16.09 15.62
N GLY A 187 11.84 -14.95 16.12
CA GLY A 187 11.17 -14.12 17.13
C GLY A 187 10.62 -12.81 16.58
N ARG A 188 10.03 -12.01 17.50
CA ARG A 188 9.44 -10.69 17.21
C ARG A 188 10.44 -9.60 16.84
N GLY A 189 11.70 -9.88 16.87
CA GLY A 189 12.77 -8.92 16.77
C GLY A 189 13.02 -8.16 18.08
N GLU A 190 14.25 -7.79 18.30
CA GLU A 190 14.69 -6.95 19.41
C GLU A 190 14.70 -5.50 18.96
N LEU A 191 14.16 -4.58 19.77
CA LEU A 191 14.19 -3.16 19.47
C LEU A 191 15.65 -2.67 19.34
N ALA A 192 16.01 -2.23 18.15
CA ALA A 192 17.36 -1.78 17.81
C ALA A 192 17.50 -0.25 17.77
N GLY A 193 16.39 0.46 17.91
CA GLY A 193 16.37 1.91 17.94
C GLY A 193 15.25 2.55 17.13
N ASN A 194 15.56 3.70 16.56
CA ASN A 194 14.62 4.51 15.78
C ASN A 194 14.78 4.23 14.27
N SER A 195 13.68 4.22 13.53
CA SER A 195 13.67 4.05 12.07
C SER A 195 14.36 5.19 11.31
N SER A 196 14.58 6.34 11.94
CA SER A 196 15.39 7.44 11.38
C SER A 196 16.85 7.08 11.08
N ARG A 197 17.31 5.90 11.51
CA ARG A 197 18.62 5.35 11.12
C ARG A 197 18.66 4.83 9.68
N LEU A 198 17.50 4.63 9.04
CA LEU A 198 17.38 4.17 7.67
C LEU A 198 17.35 5.37 6.72
N GLY A 199 18.42 5.56 5.94
CA GLY A 199 18.58 6.70 5.03
C GLY A 199 17.49 6.78 3.97
N LEU A 200 17.17 5.65 3.31
CA LEU A 200 16.12 5.58 2.28
C LEU A 200 14.72 5.89 2.86
N TRP A 201 14.44 5.45 4.08
CA TRP A 201 13.21 5.79 4.78
C TRP A 201 13.07 7.28 5.05
N ASN A 202 14.16 7.93 5.44
CA ASN A 202 14.16 9.38 5.68
C ASN A 202 13.98 10.17 4.37
N ASP A 203 14.67 9.76 3.28
CA ASP A 203 14.52 10.38 1.96
C ASP A 203 13.08 10.25 1.44
N LEU A 204 12.50 9.04 1.52
CA LEU A 204 11.11 8.78 1.16
C LEU A 204 10.15 9.72 1.91
N ARG A 205 10.28 9.81 3.22
CA ARG A 205 9.41 10.66 4.06
C ARG A 205 9.55 12.14 3.73
N ALA A 206 10.77 12.60 3.44
CA ALA A 206 11.01 13.99 3.03
C ALA A 206 10.33 14.29 1.69
N ARG A 207 10.39 13.35 0.72
CA ARG A 207 9.72 13.49 -0.59
C ARG A 207 8.19 13.45 -0.45
N MET A 208 7.65 12.59 0.42
CA MET A 208 6.21 12.57 0.72
C MET A 208 5.74 13.91 1.29
N GLY A 209 6.45 14.47 2.27
CA GLY A 209 6.10 15.75 2.89
C GLY A 209 6.10 16.93 1.92
N SER A 210 6.97 16.94 0.92
CA SER A 210 7.04 17.95 -0.15
C SER A 210 6.23 17.62 -1.39
N VAL A 211 5.61 16.44 -1.44
CA VAL A 211 4.92 15.89 -2.63
C VAL A 211 5.81 16.00 -3.88
N LYS A 212 7.11 15.71 -3.71
CA LYS A 212 8.07 15.70 -4.82
C LYS A 212 7.90 14.42 -5.63
N LEU A 213 7.86 14.56 -6.97
CA LEU A 213 7.73 13.48 -7.93
C LEU A 213 9.00 13.38 -8.77
N ASN A 214 9.50 12.17 -9.02
CA ASN A 214 10.62 11.88 -9.90
C ASN A 214 10.13 11.09 -11.12
N ARG A 215 10.79 11.28 -12.28
CA ARG A 215 10.44 10.54 -13.48
C ARG A 215 11.17 9.21 -13.54
N PRO A 216 10.47 8.11 -13.89
CA PRO A 216 11.12 6.86 -14.23
C PRO A 216 11.87 7.01 -15.56
N ILE A 217 12.89 6.17 -15.78
CA ILE A 217 13.61 6.10 -17.06
C ILE A 217 12.84 5.30 -18.13
N LYS A 218 11.87 4.48 -17.71
CA LYS A 218 10.92 3.77 -18.56
C LYS A 218 9.49 4.08 -18.16
N ASN A 219 8.61 4.20 -19.14
CA ASN A 219 7.17 4.32 -18.92
C ASN A 219 6.51 2.96 -19.16
N TYR A 220 5.73 2.49 -18.20
CA TYR A 220 4.96 1.24 -18.27
C TYR A 220 3.47 1.47 -18.53
N ASP A 221 3.07 2.69 -18.80
CA ASP A 221 1.68 3.05 -19.16
C ASP A 221 1.32 2.77 -20.62
N GLY A 222 2.30 2.42 -21.45
CA GLY A 222 2.13 2.10 -22.87
C GLY A 222 1.86 3.32 -23.73
#